data_cefe6b8230888326e1878277b13f8d28
#
_entry.id   cefe6b8230888326e1878277b13f8d28
#
_cell.length_a   1.000
_cell.length_b   1.000
_cell.length_c   1.000
_cell.angle_alpha   90.00
_cell.angle_beta   90.00
_cell.angle_gamma   90.00
#
_symmetry.space_group_name_H-M   'P 1'
#
loop_
_entity.id
_entity.type
_entity.pdbx_description
1 polymer ?
#
loop_
_entity_poly.entity_id
_entity_poly.type
_entity_poly.pdbx_seq_one_letter_code
_entity_poly.pdbx_strand_id
1 'polypeptide(L)'
;VLSVFGFFNDGPRMERLDVIFANRYLDAYEAFKHGKPCTLAWKTSFEAAKRFDLLVLQHLIMGMNAHINLDLGIAAAETVPTLQLPDLEADFSRINQVLKEKIDAVQDKLSAVSPLLYLLDWFGKDRDERFAAFSLVKARNSAWNAATRLSKLTDSDKQLEINELDNYVSLLNKLISKPGVFFGGLVRFIKWFEVKDVGKVLDTLT
;
A
#
# COMPACT_ATOMS: atom_id res chain seq x y z
N VAL A 1 12.41 14.95 5.55
CA VAL A 1 12.79 15.45 4.22
C VAL A 1 14.16 14.86 3.91
N LEU A 2 14.21 13.78 3.12
CA LEU A 2 15.45 13.30 2.52
C LEU A 2 16.00 14.44 1.67
N SER A 3 17.23 14.90 1.98
CA SER A 3 17.89 15.90 1.13
C SER A 3 18.04 15.28 -0.27
N VAL A 4 17.26 15.77 -1.20
CA VAL A 4 17.10 15.24 -2.57
C VAL A 4 18.37 15.42 -3.40
N PHE A 5 19.34 16.20 -2.90
CA PHE A 5 20.59 16.47 -3.58
C PHE A 5 21.52 15.24 -3.53
N GLY A 6 21.68 14.59 -4.67
CA GLY A 6 22.66 13.53 -4.88
C GLY A 6 22.16 12.09 -4.67
N PHE A 7 20.95 11.88 -4.15
CA PHE A 7 20.40 10.53 -3.98
C PHE A 7 19.72 10.01 -5.26
N PHE A 8 19.02 10.88 -5.98
CA PHE A 8 18.37 10.56 -7.26
C PHE A 8 19.15 11.13 -8.45
N ASN A 9 19.05 10.47 -9.59
CA ASN A 9 19.59 10.97 -10.86
C ASN A 9 18.83 12.22 -11.32
N ASP A 10 17.51 12.25 -11.07
CA ASP A 10 16.63 13.37 -11.40
C ASP A 10 15.67 13.63 -10.21
N GLY A 11 16.14 14.44 -9.26
CA GLY A 11 15.39 14.83 -8.07
C GLY A 11 14.06 15.51 -8.38
N PRO A 12 13.98 16.51 -9.27
CA PRO A 12 12.73 17.16 -9.65
C PRO A 12 11.70 16.20 -10.25
N ARG A 13 12.14 15.19 -10.99
CA ARG A 13 11.24 14.15 -11.51
C ARG A 13 10.69 13.27 -10.41
N MET A 14 11.53 12.89 -9.45
CA MET A 14 11.09 12.11 -8.28
C MET A 14 10.15 12.89 -7.38
N GLU A 15 10.37 14.18 -7.20
CA GLU A 15 9.46 15.07 -6.47
C GLU A 15 8.09 15.16 -7.18
N ARG A 16 8.07 15.26 -8.51
CA ARG A 16 6.81 15.21 -9.28
C ARG A 16 6.08 13.89 -9.08
N LEU A 17 6.80 12.76 -9.14
CA LEU A 17 6.21 11.44 -8.85
C LEU A 17 5.57 11.41 -7.46
N ASP A 18 6.30 11.89 -6.45
CA ASP A 18 5.85 11.89 -5.06
C ASP A 18 4.59 12.74 -4.87
N VAL A 19 4.55 13.93 -5.48
CA VAL A 19 3.37 14.81 -5.44
C VAL A 19 2.16 14.16 -6.10
N ILE A 20 2.31 13.58 -7.31
CA ILE A 20 1.20 12.89 -7.99
C ILE A 20 0.73 11.71 -7.14
N PHE A 21 1.66 10.92 -6.63
CA PHE A 21 1.38 9.74 -5.81
C PHE A 21 0.65 10.09 -4.52
N ALA A 22 1.10 11.12 -3.79
CA ALA A 22 0.46 11.59 -2.57
C ALA A 22 -0.95 12.14 -2.83
N ASN A 23 -1.13 12.92 -3.89
CA ASN A 23 -2.41 13.51 -4.24
C ASN A 23 -3.47 12.45 -4.55
N ARG A 24 -3.11 11.32 -5.17
CA ARG A 24 -4.06 10.24 -5.43
C ARG A 24 -4.71 9.71 -4.15
N TYR A 25 -3.94 9.56 -3.08
CA TYR A 25 -4.48 9.22 -1.76
C TYR A 25 -5.35 10.34 -1.19
N LEU A 26 -4.85 11.57 -1.20
CA LEU A 26 -5.55 12.73 -0.62
C LEU A 26 -6.90 12.96 -1.31
N ASP A 27 -6.94 12.89 -2.64
CA ASP A 27 -8.15 13.03 -3.44
C ASP A 27 -9.15 11.89 -3.15
N ALA A 28 -8.67 10.66 -3.04
CA ALA A 28 -9.50 9.51 -2.69
C ALA A 28 -10.10 9.66 -1.27
N TYR A 29 -9.30 10.12 -0.31
CA TYR A 29 -9.74 10.36 1.07
C TYR A 29 -10.78 11.47 1.13
N GLU A 30 -10.54 12.63 0.50
CA GLU A 30 -11.49 13.73 0.47
C GLU A 30 -12.80 13.35 -0.27
N ALA A 31 -12.71 12.62 -1.37
CA ALA A 31 -13.87 12.09 -2.05
C ALA A 31 -14.71 11.19 -1.14
N PHE A 32 -14.06 10.22 -0.47
CA PHE A 32 -14.73 9.31 0.46
C PHE A 32 -15.40 10.06 1.63
N LYS A 33 -14.68 10.99 2.25
CA LYS A 33 -15.17 11.83 3.36
C LYS A 33 -16.43 12.61 3.00
N HIS A 34 -16.53 13.07 1.75
CA HIS A 34 -17.67 13.82 1.25
C HIS A 34 -18.74 12.96 0.53
N GLY A 35 -18.66 11.64 0.64
CA GLY A 35 -19.60 10.70 0.01
C GLY A 35 -19.53 10.69 -1.51
N LYS A 36 -18.44 11.19 -2.11
CA LYS A 36 -18.20 11.17 -3.55
C LYS A 36 -17.55 9.85 -3.97
N PRO A 37 -17.67 9.44 -5.25
CA PRO A 37 -16.98 8.27 -5.76
C PRO A 37 -15.46 8.38 -5.61
N CYS A 38 -14.83 7.31 -5.14
CA CYS A 38 -13.37 7.09 -5.19
C CYS A 38 -13.09 5.68 -5.70
N THR A 39 -11.83 5.34 -5.92
CA THR A 39 -11.46 4.00 -6.36
C THR A 39 -11.92 2.92 -5.37
N LEU A 40 -12.23 1.73 -5.87
CA LEU A 40 -12.74 0.61 -5.06
C LEU A 40 -11.72 0.14 -4.04
N ALA A 41 -10.43 0.17 -4.38
CA ALA A 41 -9.34 -0.17 -3.48
C ALA A 41 -9.33 0.76 -2.26
N TRP A 42 -9.40 2.08 -2.47
CA TRP A 42 -9.47 3.05 -1.37
C TRP A 42 -10.79 2.98 -0.60
N LYS A 43 -11.91 2.87 -1.31
CA LYS A 43 -13.22 2.67 -0.67
C LYS A 43 -13.19 1.48 0.29
N THR A 44 -12.67 0.35 -0.16
CA THR A 44 -12.57 -0.87 0.66
C THR A 44 -11.67 -0.65 1.89
N SER A 45 -10.55 0.07 1.74
CA SER A 45 -9.65 0.41 2.85
C SER A 45 -10.31 1.34 3.86
N PHE A 46 -10.97 2.41 3.40
CA PHE A 46 -11.63 3.38 4.29
C PHE A 46 -12.86 2.80 4.98
N GLU A 47 -13.63 1.94 4.32
CA GLU A 47 -14.73 1.21 4.96
C GLU A 47 -14.21 0.25 6.03
N ALA A 48 -13.08 -0.41 5.77
CA ALA A 48 -12.44 -1.29 6.75
C ALA A 48 -11.92 -0.51 7.96
N ALA A 49 -11.48 0.74 7.82
CA ALA A 49 -11.03 1.59 8.92
C ALA A 49 -12.11 1.81 10.00
N LYS A 50 -13.40 1.61 9.66
CA LYS A 50 -14.53 1.67 10.61
C LYS A 50 -14.72 0.38 11.40
N ARG A 51 -13.96 -0.67 11.11
CA ARG A 51 -14.08 -1.99 11.71
C ARG A 51 -13.08 -2.14 12.85
N PHE A 52 -13.58 -2.47 14.04
CA PHE A 52 -12.77 -2.68 15.24
C PHE A 52 -12.27 -4.12 15.40
N ASP A 53 -12.73 -5.04 14.56
CA ASP A 53 -12.36 -6.46 14.59
C ASP A 53 -11.11 -6.79 13.79
N LEU A 54 -10.59 -5.82 13.02
CA LEU A 54 -9.36 -5.96 12.24
C LEU A 54 -8.14 -5.54 13.07
N LEU A 55 -7.02 -6.21 12.83
CA LEU A 55 -5.72 -5.83 13.38
C LEU A 55 -5.21 -4.53 12.75
N VAL A 56 -4.40 -3.77 13.49
CA VAL A 56 -3.69 -2.60 12.97
C VAL A 56 -2.87 -2.98 11.73
N LEU A 57 -2.24 -4.16 11.75
CA LEU A 57 -1.52 -4.69 10.58
C LEU A 57 -2.42 -4.86 9.35
N GLN A 58 -3.66 -5.34 9.52
CA GLN A 58 -4.58 -5.49 8.38
C GLN A 58 -4.94 -4.14 7.78
N HIS A 59 -5.22 -3.13 8.61
CA HIS A 59 -5.48 -1.76 8.14
C HIS A 59 -4.28 -1.20 7.38
N LEU A 60 -3.07 -1.37 7.91
CA LEU A 60 -1.84 -0.91 7.28
C LEU A 60 -1.64 -1.59 5.91
N ILE A 61 -1.74 -2.92 5.84
CA ILE A 61 -1.56 -3.67 4.58
C ILE A 61 -2.62 -3.28 3.55
N MET A 62 -3.87 -3.07 3.94
CA MET A 62 -4.93 -2.66 3.01
C MET A 62 -4.67 -1.26 2.44
N GLY A 63 -4.23 -0.32 3.26
CA GLY A 63 -3.83 1.02 2.82
C GLY A 63 -2.61 0.95 1.89
N MET A 64 -1.57 0.22 2.27
CA MET A 64 -0.38 0.03 1.44
C MET A 64 -0.71 -0.66 0.11
N ASN A 65 -1.61 -1.65 0.11
CA ASN A 65 -2.05 -2.33 -1.09
C ASN A 65 -2.74 -1.36 -2.07
N ALA A 66 -3.67 -0.53 -1.59
CA ALA A 66 -4.32 0.49 -2.41
C ALA A 66 -3.30 1.51 -2.94
N HIS A 67 -2.42 2.00 -2.07
CA HIS A 67 -1.47 3.03 -2.44
C HIS A 67 -0.39 2.51 -3.40
N ILE A 68 0.25 1.37 -3.11
CA ILE A 68 1.38 0.88 -3.90
C ILE A 68 0.93 0.10 -5.14
N ASN A 69 -0.01 -0.84 -5.00
CA ASN A 69 -0.42 -1.68 -6.12
C ASN A 69 -1.35 -0.97 -7.12
N LEU A 70 -2.07 0.10 -6.72
CA LEU A 70 -2.89 0.90 -7.62
C LEU A 70 -2.22 2.23 -7.95
N ASP A 71 -2.05 3.12 -6.94
CA ASP A 71 -1.71 4.51 -7.20
C ASP A 71 -0.30 4.71 -7.72
N LEU A 72 0.69 3.97 -7.20
CA LEU A 72 2.09 4.18 -7.56
C LEU A 72 2.36 3.89 -9.05
N GLY A 73 1.73 2.85 -9.60
CA GLY A 73 1.87 2.54 -11.03
C GLY A 73 1.26 3.60 -11.92
N ILE A 74 0.10 4.13 -11.54
CA ILE A 74 -0.58 5.21 -12.26
C ILE A 74 0.25 6.50 -12.16
N ALA A 75 0.69 6.86 -10.95
CA ALA A 75 1.52 8.05 -10.73
C ALA A 75 2.82 8.01 -11.53
N ALA A 76 3.49 6.86 -11.58
CA ALA A 76 4.71 6.70 -12.38
C ALA A 76 4.45 6.89 -13.89
N ALA A 77 3.32 6.34 -14.39
CA ALA A 77 2.93 6.53 -15.79
C ALA A 77 2.56 7.99 -16.14
N GLU A 78 2.05 8.75 -15.15
CA GLU A 78 1.67 10.16 -15.30
C GLU A 78 2.84 11.13 -15.09
N THR A 79 3.93 10.69 -14.47
CA THR A 79 5.07 11.54 -14.11
C THR A 79 5.85 12.02 -15.33
N VAL A 80 5.97 11.17 -16.34
CA VAL A 80 6.80 11.43 -17.54
C VAL A 80 6.11 10.97 -18.82
N PRO A 81 6.44 11.58 -19.98
CA PRO A 81 6.03 11.03 -21.28
C PRO A 81 6.51 9.58 -21.46
N THR A 82 5.77 8.79 -22.23
CA THR A 82 6.02 7.35 -22.44
C THR A 82 7.47 7.04 -22.79
N LEU A 83 8.09 7.82 -23.68
CA LEU A 83 9.47 7.62 -24.14
C LEU A 83 10.51 7.85 -23.02
N GLN A 84 10.17 8.58 -21.96
CA GLN A 84 11.05 8.90 -20.84
C GLN A 84 10.81 7.98 -19.62
N LEU A 85 9.83 7.09 -19.67
CA LEU A 85 9.55 6.19 -18.55
C LEU A 85 10.76 5.32 -18.16
N PRO A 86 11.55 4.76 -19.09
CA PRO A 86 12.75 3.99 -18.73
C PRO A 86 13.77 4.80 -17.91
N ASP A 87 13.88 6.11 -18.13
CA ASP A 87 14.81 6.97 -17.40
C ASP A 87 14.44 7.12 -15.92
N LEU A 88 13.15 6.88 -15.58
CA LEU A 88 12.65 6.93 -14.21
C LEU A 88 12.99 5.65 -13.41
N GLU A 89 13.24 4.51 -14.08
CA GLU A 89 13.33 3.18 -13.46
C GLU A 89 14.42 3.09 -12.40
N ALA A 90 15.59 3.67 -12.66
CA ALA A 90 16.70 3.62 -11.72
C ALA A 90 16.39 4.34 -10.42
N ASP A 91 15.80 5.54 -10.50
CA ASP A 91 15.41 6.34 -9.33
C ASP A 91 14.20 5.73 -8.61
N PHE A 92 13.22 5.23 -9.37
CA PHE A 92 12.09 4.47 -8.83
C PHE A 92 12.56 3.26 -8.00
N SER A 93 13.55 2.53 -8.50
CA SER A 93 14.08 1.34 -7.83
C SER A 93 14.93 1.68 -6.60
N ARG A 94 15.61 2.84 -6.56
CA ARG A 94 16.40 3.29 -5.39
C ARG A 94 15.55 3.43 -4.13
N ILE A 95 14.28 3.80 -4.25
CA ILE A 95 13.36 3.86 -3.11
C ILE A 95 13.27 2.50 -2.38
N ASN A 96 13.44 1.37 -3.08
CA ASN A 96 13.42 0.05 -2.44
C ASN A 96 14.51 -0.09 -1.36
N GLN A 97 15.67 0.55 -1.55
CA GLN A 97 16.74 0.54 -0.53
C GLN A 97 16.30 1.32 0.70
N VAL A 98 15.75 2.53 0.54
CA VAL A 98 15.25 3.34 1.64
C VAL A 98 14.17 2.62 2.43
N LEU A 99 13.23 1.98 1.71
CA LEU A 99 12.14 1.22 2.35
C LEU A 99 12.68 0.02 3.13
N LYS A 100 13.67 -0.69 2.58
CA LYS A 100 14.31 -1.82 3.27
C LYS A 100 14.93 -1.39 4.60
N GLU A 101 15.60 -0.24 4.64
CA GLU A 101 16.22 0.31 5.85
C GLU A 101 15.18 0.71 6.93
N LYS A 102 13.92 0.92 6.53
CA LYS A 102 12.83 1.32 7.45
C LYS A 102 11.96 0.15 7.92
N ILE A 103 12.06 -1.01 7.30
CA ILE A 103 11.19 -2.16 7.61
C ILE A 103 11.32 -2.58 9.07
N ASP A 104 12.54 -2.70 9.59
CA ASP A 104 12.77 -3.15 10.97
C ASP A 104 12.14 -2.18 11.98
N ALA A 105 12.32 -0.86 11.78
CA ALA A 105 11.71 0.14 12.63
C ALA A 105 10.17 0.11 12.60
N VAL A 106 9.57 -0.18 11.45
CA VAL A 106 8.11 -0.35 11.32
C VAL A 106 7.64 -1.62 12.03
N GLN A 107 8.39 -2.72 11.92
CA GLN A 107 8.08 -3.97 12.62
C GLN A 107 8.15 -3.81 14.14
N ASP A 108 9.16 -3.09 14.66
CA ASP A 108 9.27 -2.79 16.08
C ASP A 108 8.08 -1.99 16.60
N LYS A 109 7.68 -0.94 15.87
CA LYS A 109 6.50 -0.13 16.19
C LYS A 109 5.21 -0.96 16.15
N LEU A 110 5.03 -1.81 15.14
CA LEU A 110 3.89 -2.72 15.05
C LEU A 110 3.86 -3.71 16.22
N SER A 111 5.02 -4.25 16.62
CA SER A 111 5.12 -5.17 17.75
C SER A 111 4.77 -4.49 19.08
N ALA A 112 5.08 -3.21 19.23
CA ALA A 112 4.68 -2.42 20.40
C ALA A 112 3.15 -2.22 20.49
N VAL A 113 2.48 -2.08 19.34
CA VAL A 113 1.02 -1.92 19.26
C VAL A 113 0.29 -3.27 19.35
N SER A 114 0.87 -4.31 18.78
CA SER A 114 0.29 -5.64 18.64
C SER A 114 1.30 -6.72 19.05
N PRO A 115 1.47 -6.94 20.38
CA PRO A 115 2.58 -7.75 20.92
C PRO A 115 2.58 -9.22 20.49
N LEU A 116 1.44 -9.74 20.01
CA LEU A 116 1.30 -11.13 19.59
C LEU A 116 1.35 -11.31 18.06
N LEU A 117 1.77 -10.30 17.29
CA LEU A 117 1.89 -10.42 15.83
C LEU A 117 2.82 -11.57 15.40
N TYR A 118 3.85 -11.88 16.18
CA TYR A 118 4.76 -13.00 15.90
C TYR A 118 4.04 -14.36 15.78
N LEU A 119 2.86 -14.50 16.36
CA LEU A 119 2.05 -15.72 16.22
C LEU A 119 1.57 -15.92 14.77
N LEU A 120 1.38 -14.85 14.00
CA LEU A 120 1.02 -14.96 12.58
C LEU A 120 2.15 -15.63 11.80
N ASP A 121 3.40 -15.28 12.09
CA ASP A 121 4.59 -15.90 11.44
C ASP A 121 4.73 -17.36 11.83
N TRP A 122 4.47 -17.69 13.10
CA TRP A 122 4.60 -19.06 13.60
C TRP A 122 3.52 -20.00 13.03
N PHE A 123 2.27 -19.54 12.95
CA PHE A 123 1.17 -20.32 12.38
C PHE A 123 1.07 -20.23 10.86
N GLY A 124 1.65 -19.18 10.25
CA GLY A 124 1.57 -18.88 8.81
C GLY A 124 2.62 -19.58 7.94
N LYS A 125 3.66 -20.19 8.53
CA LYS A 125 4.80 -20.77 7.79
C LYS A 125 4.43 -21.80 6.72
N ASP A 126 3.25 -22.42 6.82
CA ASP A 126 2.83 -23.49 5.90
C ASP A 126 1.42 -23.31 5.29
N ARG A 127 0.63 -22.29 5.64
CA ARG A 127 -0.82 -22.30 5.31
C ARG A 127 -1.49 -21.01 4.87
N ASP A 128 -0.89 -19.85 5.00
CA ASP A 128 -1.56 -18.63 4.50
C ASP A 128 -0.59 -17.67 3.81
N GLU A 129 -0.47 -17.86 2.50
CA GLU A 129 0.26 -16.98 1.58
C GLU A 129 -0.26 -15.53 1.60
N ARG A 130 -1.39 -15.25 2.24
CA ARG A 130 -2.11 -13.98 2.14
C ARG A 130 -1.44 -12.85 2.91
N PHE A 131 -0.96 -13.11 4.14
CA PHE A 131 -0.21 -12.13 4.93
C PHE A 131 1.27 -12.11 4.57
N ALA A 132 1.84 -13.28 4.23
CA ALA A 132 3.21 -13.39 3.72
C ALA A 132 3.35 -12.87 2.27
N ALA A 133 2.24 -12.77 1.52
CA ALA A 133 2.25 -12.36 0.11
C ALA A 133 2.44 -10.86 -0.10
N PHE A 134 2.21 -10.01 0.92
CA PHE A 134 2.50 -8.59 0.78
C PHE A 134 4.00 -8.34 0.95
N SER A 135 4.74 -8.54 -0.12
CA SER A 135 6.12 -8.07 -0.22
C SER A 135 6.12 -6.68 -0.84
N LEU A 136 6.65 -5.70 -0.09
CA LEU A 136 6.76 -4.32 -0.56
C LEU A 136 7.54 -4.24 -1.89
N VAL A 137 8.60 -5.04 -2.03
CA VAL A 137 9.38 -5.12 -3.28
C VAL A 137 8.53 -5.69 -4.42
N LYS A 138 7.76 -6.76 -4.18
CA LYS A 138 6.86 -7.33 -5.20
C LYS A 138 5.77 -6.33 -5.59
N ALA A 139 5.17 -5.64 -4.62
CA ALA A 139 4.15 -4.62 -4.87
C ALA A 139 4.71 -3.47 -5.74
N ARG A 140 5.91 -2.99 -5.45
CA ARG A 140 6.57 -1.96 -6.25
C ARG A 140 6.95 -2.43 -7.65
N ASN A 141 7.40 -3.68 -7.80
CA ASN A 141 7.66 -4.27 -9.12
C ASN A 141 6.36 -4.41 -9.92
N SER A 142 5.26 -4.77 -9.28
CA SER A 142 3.93 -4.79 -9.91
C SER A 142 3.48 -3.39 -10.34
N ALA A 143 3.72 -2.38 -9.51
CA ALA A 143 3.45 -0.98 -9.84
C ALA A 143 4.27 -0.51 -11.04
N TRP A 144 5.56 -0.86 -11.11
CA TRP A 144 6.40 -0.55 -12.28
C TRP A 144 5.91 -1.21 -13.57
N ASN A 145 5.52 -2.48 -13.48
CA ASN A 145 4.91 -3.20 -14.61
C ASN A 145 3.59 -2.55 -15.05
N ALA A 146 2.76 -2.11 -14.11
CA ALA A 146 1.54 -1.37 -14.41
C ALA A 146 1.85 -0.03 -15.09
N ALA A 147 2.82 0.75 -14.59
CA ALA A 147 3.27 1.99 -15.20
C ALA A 147 3.73 1.77 -16.66
N THR A 148 4.51 0.71 -16.89
CA THR A 148 5.00 0.34 -18.22
C THR A 148 3.89 -0.04 -19.19
N ARG A 149 2.83 -0.70 -18.71
CA ARG A 149 1.66 -0.99 -19.55
C ARG A 149 0.86 0.27 -19.82
N LEU A 150 0.49 1.02 -18.76
CA LEU A 150 -0.32 2.23 -18.85
C LEU A 150 0.30 3.28 -19.77
N SER A 151 1.63 3.44 -19.74
CA SER A 151 2.32 4.44 -20.57
C SER A 151 2.17 4.21 -22.07
N LYS A 152 1.86 2.98 -22.51
CA LYS A 152 1.76 2.59 -23.92
C LYS A 152 0.33 2.61 -24.45
N LEU A 153 -0.66 2.81 -23.58
CA LEU A 153 -2.08 2.75 -23.91
C LEU A 153 -2.62 4.11 -24.34
N THR A 154 -3.69 4.10 -25.13
CA THR A 154 -4.52 5.29 -25.38
C THR A 154 -5.27 5.68 -24.11
N ASP A 155 -5.81 6.89 -24.03
CA ASP A 155 -6.49 7.35 -22.80
C ASP A 155 -7.73 6.52 -22.46
N SER A 156 -8.47 6.02 -23.47
CA SER A 156 -9.61 5.11 -23.26
C SER A 156 -9.16 3.76 -22.70
N ASP A 157 -8.09 3.19 -23.25
CA ASP A 157 -7.58 1.90 -22.84
C ASP A 157 -6.90 1.99 -21.46
N LYS A 158 -6.22 3.12 -21.15
CA LYS A 158 -5.71 3.40 -19.80
C LYS A 158 -6.79 3.34 -18.75
N GLN A 159 -7.95 3.95 -19.01
CA GLN A 159 -9.04 3.95 -18.03
C GLN A 159 -9.59 2.54 -17.79
N LEU A 160 -9.66 1.70 -18.83
CA LEU A 160 -10.05 0.30 -18.69
C LEU A 160 -9.04 -0.49 -17.85
N GLU A 161 -7.75 -0.38 -18.15
CA GLU A 161 -6.67 -1.02 -17.38
C GLU A 161 -6.64 -0.54 -15.92
N ILE A 162 -6.86 0.75 -15.65
CA ILE A 162 -6.95 1.29 -14.30
C ILE A 162 -8.15 0.70 -13.56
N ASN A 163 -9.30 0.56 -14.21
CA ASN A 163 -10.48 -0.03 -13.58
C ASN A 163 -10.27 -1.52 -13.26
N GLU A 164 -9.60 -2.27 -14.13
CA GLU A 164 -9.25 -3.67 -13.88
C GLU A 164 -8.27 -3.79 -12.70
N LEU A 165 -7.25 -2.95 -12.66
CA LEU A 165 -6.29 -2.90 -11.57
C LEU A 165 -6.96 -2.54 -10.24
N ASP A 166 -7.86 -1.56 -10.23
CA ASP A 166 -8.63 -1.15 -9.06
C ASP A 166 -9.51 -2.29 -8.52
N ASN A 167 -10.19 -3.01 -9.42
CA ASN A 167 -10.98 -4.18 -9.07
C ASN A 167 -10.10 -5.27 -8.43
N TYR A 168 -8.94 -5.57 -9.02
CA TYR A 168 -8.00 -6.56 -8.50
C TYR A 168 -7.48 -6.18 -7.11
N VAL A 169 -7.02 -4.94 -6.94
CA VAL A 169 -6.51 -4.43 -5.65
C VAL A 169 -7.60 -4.41 -4.59
N SER A 170 -8.83 -4.02 -4.96
CA SER A 170 -9.99 -4.09 -4.06
C SER A 170 -10.30 -5.53 -3.62
N LEU A 171 -10.18 -6.52 -4.52
CA LEU A 171 -10.36 -7.93 -4.17
C LEU A 171 -9.32 -8.39 -3.15
N LEU A 172 -8.05 -8.02 -3.33
CA LEU A 172 -6.99 -8.31 -2.36
C LEU A 172 -7.32 -7.71 -0.99
N ASN A 173 -7.80 -6.47 -0.93
CA ASN A 173 -8.23 -5.84 0.32
C ASN A 173 -9.36 -6.61 1.00
N LYS A 174 -10.35 -7.09 0.23
CA LYS A 174 -11.43 -7.93 0.76
C LYS A 174 -10.91 -9.25 1.35
N LEU A 175 -9.92 -9.87 0.70
CA LEU A 175 -9.27 -11.08 1.21
C LEU A 175 -8.49 -10.81 2.50
N ILE A 176 -7.73 -9.73 2.58
CA ILE A 176 -7.00 -9.30 3.78
C ILE A 176 -7.97 -9.04 4.94
N SER A 177 -9.12 -8.41 4.66
CA SER A 177 -10.13 -8.08 5.67
C SER A 177 -10.96 -9.27 6.16
N LYS A 178 -10.92 -10.41 5.47
CA LYS A 178 -11.66 -11.63 5.80
C LYS A 178 -10.72 -12.83 5.81
N PRO A 179 -9.82 -12.94 6.80
CA PRO A 179 -9.00 -14.12 6.96
C PRO A 179 -9.93 -15.31 7.22
N GLY A 180 -9.79 -16.41 6.47
CA GLY A 180 -10.66 -17.58 6.55
C GLY A 180 -10.88 -18.09 7.99
N VAL A 181 -11.76 -19.05 8.18
CA VAL A 181 -12.26 -19.49 9.51
C VAL A 181 -11.13 -19.85 10.49
N PHE A 182 -10.09 -20.53 10.03
CA PHE A 182 -8.97 -20.95 10.86
C PHE A 182 -8.13 -19.75 11.32
N PHE A 183 -7.78 -18.86 10.42
CA PHE A 183 -7.00 -17.65 10.73
C PHE A 183 -7.83 -16.60 11.49
N GLY A 184 -9.16 -16.60 11.30
CA GLY A 184 -10.06 -15.70 12.00
C GLY A 184 -10.03 -15.86 13.52
N GLY A 185 -9.86 -17.09 14.01
CA GLY A 185 -9.68 -17.36 15.43
C GLY A 185 -8.38 -16.76 15.98
N LEU A 186 -7.28 -16.96 15.28
CA LEU A 186 -5.98 -16.42 15.65
C LEU A 186 -5.97 -14.86 15.59
N VAL A 187 -6.52 -14.28 14.54
CA VAL A 187 -6.65 -12.82 14.40
C VAL A 187 -7.46 -12.23 15.58
N ARG A 188 -8.58 -12.85 15.96
CA ARG A 188 -9.38 -12.42 17.12
C ARG A 188 -8.61 -12.52 18.42
N PHE A 189 -7.85 -13.59 18.59
CA PHE A 189 -7.01 -13.78 19.78
C PHE A 189 -5.94 -12.70 19.87
N ILE A 190 -5.20 -12.43 18.79
CA ILE A 190 -4.20 -11.35 18.72
C ILE A 190 -4.87 -10.00 18.99
N LYS A 191 -6.03 -9.74 18.36
CA LYS A 191 -6.79 -8.48 18.52
C LYS A 191 -7.16 -8.20 19.98
N TRP A 192 -7.39 -9.21 20.77
CA TRP A 192 -7.70 -9.02 22.20
C TRP A 192 -6.57 -8.34 22.97
N PHE A 193 -5.32 -8.64 22.61
CA PHE A 193 -4.11 -8.11 23.25
C PHE A 193 -3.57 -6.85 22.56
N GLU A 194 -4.13 -6.48 21.42
CA GLU A 194 -3.71 -5.28 20.68
C GLU A 194 -4.15 -4.00 21.41
N VAL A 195 -3.32 -2.95 21.30
CA VAL A 195 -3.64 -1.62 21.85
C VAL A 195 -4.93 -1.09 21.23
N LYS A 196 -5.93 -0.78 22.07
CA LYS A 196 -7.28 -0.37 21.62
C LYS A 196 -7.44 1.14 21.47
N ASP A 197 -6.57 1.91 22.09
CA ASP A 197 -6.58 3.36 22.03
C ASP A 197 -5.95 3.82 20.72
N VAL A 198 -6.78 4.37 19.83
CA VAL A 198 -6.35 4.83 18.50
C VAL A 198 -5.30 5.95 18.60
N GLY A 199 -5.42 6.84 19.60
CA GLY A 199 -4.44 7.89 19.84
C GLY A 199 -3.06 7.31 20.14
N LYS A 200 -2.99 6.33 21.07
CA LYS A 200 -1.74 5.63 21.39
C LYS A 200 -1.17 4.86 20.21
N VAL A 201 -2.03 4.24 19.39
CA VAL A 201 -1.59 3.56 18.16
C VAL A 201 -0.93 4.55 17.22
N LEU A 202 -1.57 5.70 16.96
CA LEU A 202 -1.01 6.74 16.10
C LEU A 202 0.30 7.29 16.64
N ASP A 203 0.35 7.63 17.93
CA ASP A 203 1.57 8.15 18.59
C ASP A 203 2.74 7.15 18.52
N THR A 204 2.45 5.85 18.56
CA THR A 204 3.49 4.81 18.47
C THR A 204 3.98 4.64 17.03
N LEU A 205 3.09 4.76 16.04
CA LEU A 205 3.42 4.53 14.63
C LEU A 205 4.06 5.74 13.93
N THR A 206 3.84 6.95 14.44
CA THR A 206 4.46 8.18 13.94
C THR A 206 5.80 8.43 14.60
#